data_2cdc175ac641184bfba997ddf32759d0
#
_entry.id   2cdc175ac641184bfba997ddf32759d0
#
_cell.length_a   1.000
_cell.length_b   1.000
_cell.length_c   1.000
_cell.angle_alpha   90.00
_cell.angle_beta   90.00
_cell.angle_gamma   90.00
#
_symmetry.space_group_name_H-M   'P 1'
#
loop_
_entity.id
_entity.type
_entity.pdbx_description
1 polymer ?
#
loop_
_entity_poly.entity_id
_entity_poly.type
_entity_poly.pdbx_seq_one_letter_code
_entity_poly.pdbx_strand_id
1 'polypeptide(L)'
;SYHDDALARLDEGFRAVKFTPFEGTNAGYSMAHGRRVEARVSAVREAVGDEIGMAIDGHGLLSPINAMEMAKRIEPYGVLFFEEPVLPEHLDAMADIRRTARIPIATGERLFTRYPFKELLVKEAVDVIQADVGNAGGILEVYKIAAMAEAFYVTMAPHNPWSPLSTAISLHLDAVIPTFIIQEITTALAPPSALN
;
A
#
# COMPACT_ATOMS: atom_id res chain seq x y z
N SER A 1 -3.54 19.60 7.58
CA SER A 1 -2.18 19.25 7.06
C SER A 1 -1.94 17.75 7.23
N TYR A 2 -0.93 17.20 6.55
CA TYR A 2 -0.55 15.77 6.71
C TYR A 2 -0.36 15.36 8.17
N HIS A 3 0.25 16.23 8.97
CA HIS A 3 0.42 16.06 10.41
C HIS A 3 -0.93 15.96 11.15
N ASP A 4 -1.80 16.93 10.96
CA ASP A 4 -3.09 16.99 11.69
C ASP A 4 -4.05 15.90 11.25
N ASP A 5 -4.01 15.56 9.94
CA ASP A 5 -4.82 14.48 9.38
C ASP A 5 -4.40 13.12 9.97
N ALA A 6 -3.08 12.92 10.15
CA ALA A 6 -2.55 11.71 10.76
C ALA A 6 -2.96 11.58 12.22
N LEU A 7 -2.87 12.67 13.02
CA LEU A 7 -3.34 12.68 14.41
C LEU A 7 -4.82 12.35 14.51
N ALA A 8 -5.66 12.93 13.63
CA ALA A 8 -7.09 12.63 13.61
C ALA A 8 -7.38 11.13 13.40
N ARG A 9 -6.58 10.43 12.57
CA ARG A 9 -6.74 8.97 12.40
C ARG A 9 -6.37 8.21 13.66
N LEU A 10 -5.35 8.63 14.39
CA LEU A 10 -5.00 8.01 15.68
C LEU A 10 -6.10 8.19 16.72
N ASP A 11 -6.72 9.36 16.79
CA ASP A 11 -7.85 9.63 17.68
C ASP A 11 -9.07 8.74 17.38
N GLU A 12 -9.23 8.32 16.12
CA GLU A 12 -10.22 7.33 15.69
C GLU A 12 -9.85 5.88 16.05
N GLY A 13 -8.64 5.64 16.56
CA GLY A 13 -8.17 4.33 17.01
C GLY A 13 -7.39 3.53 15.95
N PHE A 14 -7.04 4.13 14.81
CA PHE A 14 -6.21 3.46 13.81
C PHE A 14 -4.78 3.21 14.32
N ARG A 15 -4.18 2.09 13.87
CA ARG A 15 -2.83 1.66 14.24
C ARG A 15 -1.83 1.84 13.11
N ALA A 16 -2.30 2.31 11.96
CA ALA A 16 -1.46 2.72 10.84
C ALA A 16 -2.17 3.78 10.02
N VAL A 17 -1.39 4.55 9.28
CA VAL A 17 -1.87 5.53 8.31
C VAL A 17 -1.25 5.25 6.94
N LYS A 18 -2.06 5.40 5.89
CA LYS A 18 -1.61 5.34 4.48
C LYS A 18 -1.94 6.67 3.80
N PHE A 19 -1.01 7.20 3.05
CA PHE A 19 -1.20 8.48 2.34
C PHE A 19 -0.30 8.60 1.12
N THR A 20 -0.67 9.50 0.21
CA THR A 20 0.10 9.84 -0.99
C THR A 20 0.82 11.17 -0.77
N PRO A 21 2.14 11.20 -0.57
CA PRO A 21 2.89 12.45 -0.40
C PRO A 21 3.23 13.12 -1.73
N PHE A 22 2.92 12.48 -2.86
CA PHE A 22 3.27 12.94 -4.21
C PHE A 22 2.26 13.95 -4.73
N GLU A 23 2.74 14.92 -5.53
CA GLU A 23 1.91 15.90 -6.23
C GLU A 23 2.18 15.81 -7.73
N GLY A 24 1.10 15.87 -8.49
CA GLY A 24 1.17 15.92 -9.96
C GLY A 24 1.57 14.59 -10.58
N THR A 25 1.38 14.52 -11.88
CA THR A 25 1.78 13.37 -12.68
C THR A 25 3.24 13.52 -13.12
N ASN A 26 4.00 12.47 -13.10
CA ASN A 26 5.22 12.13 -13.88
C ASN A 26 6.14 13.23 -14.43
N ALA A 27 5.87 14.50 -14.18
CA ALA A 27 6.69 15.58 -14.64
C ALA A 27 7.98 15.60 -13.82
N GLY A 28 8.98 15.04 -14.36
CA GLY A 28 10.38 15.10 -13.97
C GLY A 28 10.68 15.24 -12.47
N TYR A 29 11.33 14.26 -11.90
CA TYR A 29 11.93 14.38 -10.58
C TYR A 29 12.84 15.60 -10.51
N SER A 30 12.64 16.42 -9.49
CA SER A 30 13.60 17.46 -9.10
C SER A 30 13.97 17.30 -7.62
N MET A 31 15.16 17.75 -7.26
CA MET A 31 15.59 17.75 -5.85
C MET A 31 14.61 18.50 -4.94
N ALA A 32 13.95 19.55 -5.46
CA ALA A 32 12.94 20.29 -4.72
C ALA A 32 11.68 19.44 -4.48
N HIS A 33 11.25 18.65 -5.47
CA HIS A 33 10.14 17.73 -5.34
C HIS A 33 10.46 16.65 -4.28
N GLY A 34 11.63 16.02 -4.37
CA GLY A 34 12.06 15.03 -3.40
C GLY A 34 12.07 15.56 -1.97
N ARG A 35 12.58 16.77 -1.74
CA ARG A 35 12.54 17.41 -0.41
C ARG A 35 11.12 17.69 0.09
N ARG A 36 10.17 18.04 -0.80
CA ARG A 36 8.77 18.23 -0.37
C ARG A 36 8.11 16.91 0.04
N VAL A 37 8.35 15.84 -0.72
CA VAL A 37 7.87 14.49 -0.36
C VAL A 37 8.43 14.08 1.00
N GLU A 38 9.74 14.18 1.17
CA GLU A 38 10.42 13.85 2.42
C GLU A 38 9.90 14.65 3.61
N ALA A 39 9.69 15.96 3.45
CA ALA A 39 9.13 16.81 4.50
C ALA A 39 7.70 16.39 4.91
N ARG A 40 6.87 15.92 3.98
CA ARG A 40 5.53 15.39 4.28
C ARG A 40 5.59 14.08 5.06
N VAL A 41 6.48 13.19 4.64
CA VAL A 41 6.70 11.89 5.30
C VAL A 41 7.25 12.10 6.72
N SER A 42 8.22 13.01 6.90
CA SER A 42 8.74 13.42 8.21
C SER A 42 7.63 13.95 9.11
N ALA A 43 6.80 14.86 8.60
CA ALA A 43 5.71 15.45 9.37
C ALA A 43 4.68 14.41 9.85
N VAL A 44 4.36 13.41 9.04
CA VAL A 44 3.49 12.31 9.45
C VAL A 44 4.18 11.45 10.51
N ARG A 45 5.44 11.06 10.30
CA ARG A 45 6.20 10.26 11.28
C ARG A 45 6.34 10.98 12.63
N GLU A 46 6.61 12.28 12.61
CA GLU A 46 6.65 13.12 13.83
C GLU A 46 5.30 13.14 14.55
N ALA A 47 4.20 13.20 13.81
CA ALA A 47 2.85 13.20 14.38
C ALA A 47 2.48 11.87 15.03
N VAL A 48 2.76 10.74 14.35
CA VAL A 48 2.26 9.43 14.79
C VAL A 48 3.22 8.67 15.71
N GLY A 49 4.50 9.07 15.78
CA GLY A 49 5.52 8.35 16.55
C GLY A 49 5.93 7.02 15.92
N ASP A 50 6.87 6.31 16.52
CA ASP A 50 7.51 5.12 15.93
C ASP A 50 6.65 3.85 16.04
N GLU A 51 5.69 3.81 16.95
CA GLU A 51 4.84 2.64 17.20
C GLU A 51 3.68 2.48 16.19
N ILE A 52 3.41 3.50 15.40
CA ILE A 52 2.31 3.51 14.43
C ILE A 52 2.84 3.18 13.03
N GLY A 53 2.19 2.23 12.36
CA GLY A 53 2.50 1.89 10.98
C GLY A 53 2.28 3.09 10.04
N MET A 54 3.19 3.28 9.09
CA MET A 54 3.07 4.33 8.08
C MET A 54 3.34 3.74 6.70
N ALA A 55 2.36 3.75 5.82
CA ALA A 55 2.47 3.30 4.44
C ALA A 55 2.40 4.49 3.47
N ILE A 56 3.15 4.39 2.40
CA ILE A 56 3.23 5.42 1.35
C ILE A 56 2.63 4.84 0.07
N ASP A 57 1.72 5.57 -0.54
CA ASP A 57 1.10 5.17 -1.79
C ASP A 57 1.61 6.05 -2.95
N GLY A 58 2.18 5.40 -3.95
CA GLY A 58 2.69 6.02 -5.17
C GLY A 58 1.67 6.17 -6.28
N HIS A 59 0.54 5.43 -6.21
CA HIS A 59 -0.51 5.40 -7.26
C HIS A 59 0.04 5.24 -8.70
N GLY A 60 1.19 4.58 -8.87
CA GLY A 60 1.84 4.43 -10.17
C GLY A 60 2.33 5.73 -10.80
N LEU A 61 2.46 6.81 -10.03
CA LEU A 61 2.77 8.16 -10.54
C LEU A 61 4.24 8.35 -10.92
N LEU A 62 5.13 7.48 -10.48
CA LEU A 62 6.57 7.68 -10.66
C LEU A 62 7.12 6.89 -11.85
N SER A 63 8.18 7.43 -12.46
CA SER A 63 9.04 6.64 -13.34
C SER A 63 9.91 5.70 -12.51
N PRO A 64 10.44 4.59 -13.06
CA PRO A 64 11.25 3.64 -12.29
C PRO A 64 12.44 4.28 -11.56
N ILE A 65 13.15 5.18 -12.23
CA ILE A 65 14.29 5.88 -11.62
C ILE A 65 13.86 6.79 -10.46
N ASN A 66 12.72 7.47 -10.61
CA ASN A 66 12.18 8.34 -9.57
C ASN A 66 11.64 7.54 -8.39
N ALA A 67 11.04 6.38 -8.65
CA ALA A 67 10.57 5.47 -7.61
C ALA A 67 11.73 4.93 -6.75
N MET A 68 12.85 4.54 -7.37
CA MET A 68 14.06 4.11 -6.67
C MET A 68 14.64 5.24 -5.80
N GLU A 69 14.68 6.46 -6.31
CA GLU A 69 15.17 7.62 -5.54
C GLU A 69 14.22 7.95 -4.38
N MET A 70 12.89 7.87 -4.59
CA MET A 70 11.92 8.10 -3.52
C MET A 70 12.01 7.01 -2.45
N ALA A 71 12.06 5.73 -2.83
CA ALA A 71 12.24 4.64 -1.88
C ALA A 71 13.43 4.88 -0.94
N LYS A 72 14.56 5.31 -1.50
CA LYS A 72 15.76 5.66 -0.72
C LYS A 72 15.56 6.85 0.23
N ARG A 73 14.76 7.86 -0.19
CA ARG A 73 14.49 9.04 0.65
C ARG A 73 13.56 8.75 1.80
N ILE A 74 12.57 7.86 1.60
CA ILE A 74 11.58 7.54 2.63
C ILE A 74 12.03 6.40 3.55
N GLU A 75 13.08 5.66 3.19
CA GLU A 75 13.66 4.57 3.99
C GLU A 75 13.93 4.95 5.47
N PRO A 76 14.53 6.12 5.79
CA PRO A 76 14.85 6.49 7.17
C PRO A 76 13.64 6.65 8.09
N TYR A 77 12.45 6.73 7.53
CA TYR A 77 11.21 7.00 8.28
C TYR A 77 10.45 5.73 8.70
N GLY A 78 11.03 4.54 8.53
CA GLY A 78 10.42 3.28 8.97
C GLY A 78 9.07 3.00 8.32
N VAL A 79 9.02 3.12 6.99
CA VAL A 79 7.81 2.91 6.19
C VAL A 79 7.42 1.43 6.19
N LEU A 80 6.15 1.13 6.46
CA LEU A 80 5.60 -0.22 6.49
C LEU A 80 5.67 -0.89 5.11
N PHE A 81 5.28 -0.14 4.08
CA PHE A 81 5.47 -0.50 2.67
C PHE A 81 5.33 0.73 1.77
N PHE A 82 5.89 0.64 0.57
CA PHE A 82 5.70 1.59 -0.52
C PHE A 82 4.83 0.94 -1.60
N GLU A 83 3.59 1.38 -1.67
CA GLU A 83 2.55 0.88 -2.57
C GLU A 83 2.68 1.53 -3.94
N GLU A 84 2.50 0.75 -4.99
CA GLU A 84 2.49 1.17 -6.40
C GLU A 84 3.51 2.26 -6.74
N PRO A 85 4.81 2.05 -6.48
CA PRO A 85 5.83 3.06 -6.85
C PRO A 85 5.82 3.37 -8.34
N VAL A 86 5.46 2.39 -9.18
CA VAL A 86 5.26 2.50 -10.63
C VAL A 86 3.96 1.80 -11.02
N LEU A 87 3.50 2.00 -12.25
CA LEU A 87 2.32 1.30 -12.77
C LEU A 87 2.49 -0.22 -12.69
N PRO A 88 1.45 -0.96 -12.26
CA PRO A 88 1.51 -2.40 -12.06
C PRO A 88 1.73 -3.20 -13.35
N GLU A 89 1.51 -2.61 -14.51
CA GLU A 89 1.82 -3.22 -15.80
C GLU A 89 3.33 -3.35 -16.05
N HIS A 90 4.16 -2.59 -15.32
CA HIS A 90 5.61 -2.60 -15.50
C HIS A 90 6.29 -3.51 -14.47
N LEU A 91 6.00 -4.82 -14.51
CA LEU A 91 6.46 -5.80 -13.53
C LEU A 91 7.99 -5.87 -13.39
N ASP A 92 8.73 -5.73 -14.49
CA ASP A 92 10.21 -5.79 -14.43
C ASP A 92 10.77 -4.58 -13.68
N ALA A 93 10.21 -3.39 -13.90
CA ALA A 93 10.60 -2.21 -13.12
C ALA A 93 10.21 -2.35 -11.64
N MET A 94 9.05 -2.92 -11.33
CA MET A 94 8.63 -3.19 -9.96
C MET A 94 9.62 -4.14 -9.26
N ALA A 95 10.03 -5.21 -9.94
CA ALA A 95 11.03 -6.15 -9.44
C ALA A 95 12.41 -5.49 -9.22
N ASP A 96 12.83 -4.59 -10.12
CA ASP A 96 14.07 -3.83 -9.97
C ASP A 96 14.01 -2.88 -8.76
N ILE A 97 12.88 -2.20 -8.57
CA ILE A 97 12.65 -1.34 -7.40
C ILE A 97 12.73 -2.18 -6.13
N ARG A 98 11.99 -3.30 -6.06
CA ARG A 98 12.00 -4.20 -4.90
C ARG A 98 13.42 -4.68 -4.55
N ARG A 99 14.21 -5.07 -5.55
CA ARG A 99 15.60 -5.53 -5.32
C ARG A 99 16.53 -4.47 -4.77
N THR A 100 16.25 -3.19 -5.04
CA THR A 100 17.10 -2.06 -4.66
C THR A 100 16.60 -1.30 -3.43
N ALA A 101 15.29 -1.33 -3.17
CA ALA A 101 14.69 -0.71 -1.99
C ALA A 101 14.99 -1.52 -0.72
N ARG A 102 15.15 -0.82 0.40
CA ARG A 102 15.24 -1.42 1.74
C ARG A 102 13.95 -1.31 2.53
N ILE A 103 12.88 -0.95 1.84
CA ILE A 103 11.52 -0.91 2.36
C ILE A 103 10.67 -1.90 1.57
N PRO A 104 9.67 -2.55 2.18
CA PRO A 104 8.79 -3.46 1.46
C PRO A 104 8.05 -2.75 0.32
N ILE A 105 7.91 -3.42 -0.81
CA ILE A 105 7.15 -2.94 -1.98
C ILE A 105 5.81 -3.65 -2.03
N ALA A 106 4.73 -2.88 -2.26
CA ALA A 106 3.36 -3.36 -2.31
C ALA A 106 2.68 -3.01 -3.63
N THR A 107 1.77 -3.87 -4.09
CA THR A 107 0.83 -3.61 -5.20
C THR A 107 -0.28 -4.64 -5.22
N GLY A 108 -1.33 -4.39 -6.01
CA GLY A 108 -2.38 -5.38 -6.26
C GLY A 108 -3.76 -4.81 -6.47
N GLU A 109 -4.04 -3.58 -6.07
CA GLU A 109 -5.36 -2.96 -6.12
C GLU A 109 -5.97 -2.91 -7.53
N ARG A 110 -5.12 -2.80 -8.57
CA ARG A 110 -5.53 -2.70 -9.98
C ARG A 110 -5.47 -4.02 -10.73
N LEU A 111 -5.15 -5.13 -10.06
CA LEU A 111 -5.01 -6.42 -10.70
C LEU A 111 -6.29 -7.24 -10.59
N PHE A 112 -6.67 -7.85 -11.70
CA PHE A 112 -7.87 -8.68 -11.83
C PHE A 112 -7.49 -10.15 -11.92
N THR A 113 -8.14 -11.00 -11.16
CA THR A 113 -7.93 -12.43 -11.07
C THR A 113 -6.50 -12.82 -10.61
N ARG A 114 -6.30 -14.09 -10.29
CA ARG A 114 -5.01 -14.62 -9.78
C ARG A 114 -3.85 -14.59 -10.77
N TYR A 115 -4.10 -14.46 -12.05
CA TYR A 115 -3.05 -14.66 -13.07
C TYR A 115 -1.98 -13.56 -13.07
N PRO A 116 -2.31 -12.26 -13.00
CA PRO A 116 -1.29 -11.21 -12.81
C PRO A 116 -0.55 -11.33 -11.48
N PHE A 117 -1.22 -11.77 -10.41
CA PHE A 117 -0.56 -11.98 -9.11
C PHE A 117 0.46 -13.12 -9.18
N LYS A 118 0.19 -14.19 -9.94
CA LYS A 118 1.19 -15.22 -10.22
C LYS A 118 2.44 -14.63 -10.87
N GLU A 119 2.28 -13.75 -11.85
CA GLU A 119 3.42 -13.11 -12.54
C GLU A 119 4.22 -12.21 -11.58
N LEU A 120 3.54 -11.45 -10.69
CA LEU A 120 4.19 -10.68 -9.62
C LEU A 120 5.07 -11.56 -8.73
N LEU A 121 4.53 -12.68 -8.30
CA LEU A 121 5.21 -13.62 -7.41
C LEU A 121 6.41 -14.28 -8.10
N VAL A 122 6.24 -14.79 -9.33
CA VAL A 122 7.32 -15.44 -10.10
C VAL A 122 8.46 -14.46 -10.40
N LYS A 123 8.16 -13.18 -10.63
CA LYS A 123 9.18 -12.14 -10.85
C LYS A 123 9.76 -11.58 -9.54
N GLU A 124 9.27 -12.05 -8.39
CA GLU A 124 9.64 -11.49 -7.08
C GLU A 124 9.51 -9.96 -7.04
N ALA A 125 8.40 -9.45 -7.57
CA ALA A 125 8.21 -8.02 -7.79
C ALA A 125 7.67 -7.27 -6.55
N VAL A 126 7.20 -8.00 -5.52
CA VAL A 126 6.57 -7.42 -4.33
C VAL A 126 6.90 -8.18 -3.04
N ASP A 127 6.73 -7.52 -1.91
CA ASP A 127 6.79 -8.07 -0.55
C ASP A 127 5.38 -8.15 0.07
N VAL A 128 4.45 -7.31 -0.42
CA VAL A 128 3.08 -7.21 0.09
C VAL A 128 2.10 -7.19 -1.08
N ILE A 129 1.10 -8.05 -1.04
CA ILE A 129 0.00 -8.07 -2.02
C ILE A 129 -1.23 -7.37 -1.43
N GLN A 130 -1.80 -6.47 -2.22
CA GLN A 130 -2.98 -5.67 -1.89
C GLN A 130 -4.16 -6.02 -2.81
N ALA A 131 -4.51 -7.30 -2.86
CA ALA A 131 -5.65 -7.76 -3.64
C ALA A 131 -6.95 -7.16 -3.09
N ASP A 132 -7.71 -6.49 -3.94
CA ASP A 132 -9.03 -5.95 -3.63
C ASP A 132 -10.11 -7.00 -3.92
N VAL A 133 -10.99 -7.27 -2.97
CA VAL A 133 -12.02 -8.31 -3.11
C VAL A 133 -13.01 -8.01 -4.24
N GLY A 134 -13.28 -6.74 -4.51
CA GLY A 134 -14.14 -6.30 -5.60
C GLY A 134 -13.48 -6.44 -6.98
N ASN A 135 -12.20 -6.05 -7.06
CA ASN A 135 -11.45 -6.04 -8.32
C ASN A 135 -10.88 -7.42 -8.66
N ALA A 136 -10.30 -8.12 -7.69
CA ALA A 136 -9.62 -9.38 -7.94
C ALA A 136 -10.55 -10.54 -8.32
N GLY A 137 -11.87 -10.42 -8.09
CA GLY A 137 -12.85 -11.43 -8.52
C GLY A 137 -13.55 -12.15 -7.37
N GLY A 138 -13.62 -11.53 -6.19
CA GLY A 138 -14.39 -12.01 -5.05
C GLY A 138 -13.60 -12.87 -4.07
N ILE A 139 -14.29 -13.34 -3.04
CA ILE A 139 -13.74 -14.04 -1.87
C ILE A 139 -12.82 -15.20 -2.26
N LEU A 140 -13.30 -16.10 -3.11
CA LEU A 140 -12.54 -17.30 -3.48
C LEU A 140 -11.28 -16.96 -4.29
N GLU A 141 -11.33 -15.92 -5.09
CA GLU A 141 -10.17 -15.50 -5.88
C GLU A 141 -9.10 -14.88 -4.99
N VAL A 142 -9.48 -13.98 -4.07
CA VAL A 142 -8.53 -13.39 -3.08
C VAL A 142 -7.93 -14.47 -2.18
N TYR A 143 -8.72 -15.44 -1.73
CA TYR A 143 -8.19 -16.55 -0.94
C TYR A 143 -7.14 -17.38 -1.70
N LYS A 144 -7.36 -17.64 -3.00
CA LYS A 144 -6.37 -18.33 -3.85
C LYS A 144 -5.11 -17.50 -4.08
N ILE A 145 -5.26 -16.18 -4.23
CA ILE A 145 -4.13 -15.25 -4.33
C ILE A 145 -3.31 -15.29 -3.05
N ALA A 146 -3.96 -15.24 -1.88
CA ALA A 146 -3.30 -15.32 -0.59
C ALA A 146 -2.55 -16.66 -0.39
N ALA A 147 -3.15 -17.78 -0.79
CA ALA A 147 -2.50 -19.08 -0.72
C ALA A 147 -1.26 -19.19 -1.63
N MET A 148 -1.29 -18.52 -2.79
CA MET A 148 -0.09 -18.41 -3.64
C MET A 148 0.97 -17.52 -2.97
N ALA A 149 0.58 -16.35 -2.44
CA ALA A 149 1.48 -15.42 -1.77
C ALA A 149 2.20 -16.07 -0.58
N GLU A 150 1.50 -16.85 0.22
CA GLU A 150 2.07 -17.62 1.34
C GLU A 150 3.23 -18.52 0.90
N ALA A 151 3.07 -19.23 -0.23
CA ALA A 151 4.10 -20.12 -0.76
C ALA A 151 5.38 -19.38 -1.23
N PHE A 152 5.29 -18.07 -1.47
CA PHE A 152 6.39 -17.19 -1.85
C PHE A 152 6.88 -16.29 -0.70
N TYR A 153 6.39 -16.50 0.53
CA TYR A 153 6.69 -15.67 1.70
C TYR A 153 6.29 -14.19 1.55
N VAL A 154 5.26 -13.93 0.72
CA VAL A 154 4.70 -12.60 0.50
C VAL A 154 3.49 -12.40 1.40
N THR A 155 3.38 -11.23 2.02
CA THR A 155 2.31 -10.90 2.97
C THR A 155 1.09 -10.29 2.26
N MET A 156 -0.04 -10.25 2.98
CA MET A 156 -1.29 -9.69 2.49
C MET A 156 -1.70 -8.45 3.29
N ALA A 157 -2.01 -7.36 2.59
CA ALA A 157 -2.61 -6.15 3.13
C ALA A 157 -3.74 -5.69 2.19
N PRO A 158 -4.94 -6.30 2.25
CA PRO A 158 -5.97 -6.10 1.24
C PRO A 158 -6.38 -4.63 1.07
N HIS A 159 -6.45 -4.19 -0.19
CA HIS A 159 -6.99 -2.90 -0.59
C HIS A 159 -8.51 -2.87 -0.37
N ASN A 160 -9.03 -1.80 0.27
CA ASN A 160 -10.46 -1.70 0.57
C ASN A 160 -10.93 -0.24 0.73
N PRO A 161 -11.10 0.53 -0.34
CA PRO A 161 -11.60 1.91 -0.30
C PRO A 161 -13.12 2.02 -0.51
N TRP A 162 -13.87 0.90 -0.67
CA TRP A 162 -15.18 0.93 -1.30
C TRP A 162 -16.36 1.12 -0.35
N SER A 163 -16.65 0.14 0.49
CA SER A 163 -17.92 0.14 1.22
C SER A 163 -17.88 -0.69 2.50
N PRO A 164 -18.85 -0.52 3.42
CA PRO A 164 -18.99 -1.38 4.59
C PRO A 164 -19.12 -2.88 4.23
N LEU A 165 -19.78 -3.20 3.10
CA LEU A 165 -19.89 -4.57 2.64
C LEU A 165 -18.54 -5.15 2.23
N SER A 166 -17.76 -4.41 1.46
CA SER A 166 -16.40 -4.79 1.06
C SER A 166 -15.52 -4.97 2.31
N THR A 167 -15.61 -4.06 3.28
CA THR A 167 -14.90 -4.16 4.56
C THR A 167 -15.30 -5.42 5.33
N ALA A 168 -16.58 -5.72 5.45
CA ALA A 168 -17.05 -6.93 6.15
C ALA A 168 -16.52 -8.21 5.49
N ILE A 169 -16.51 -8.26 4.15
CA ILE A 169 -15.96 -9.39 3.40
C ILE A 169 -14.45 -9.51 3.63
N SER A 170 -13.72 -8.41 3.55
CA SER A 170 -12.26 -8.39 3.74
C SER A 170 -11.88 -8.87 5.14
N LEU A 171 -12.56 -8.41 6.19
CA LEU A 171 -12.31 -8.87 7.57
C LEU A 171 -12.50 -10.38 7.75
N HIS A 172 -13.45 -11.00 7.04
CA HIS A 172 -13.60 -12.46 7.06
C HIS A 172 -12.46 -13.17 6.33
N LEU A 173 -11.95 -12.60 5.26
CA LEU A 173 -10.77 -13.11 4.56
C LEU A 173 -9.52 -12.96 5.43
N ASP A 174 -9.32 -11.82 6.05
CA ASP A 174 -8.18 -11.52 6.92
C ASP A 174 -8.06 -12.52 8.07
N ALA A 175 -9.21 -12.92 8.64
CA ALA A 175 -9.27 -13.89 9.73
C ALA A 175 -8.81 -15.31 9.34
N VAL A 176 -8.73 -15.64 8.05
CA VAL A 176 -8.34 -16.97 7.54
C VAL A 176 -7.06 -16.96 6.70
N ILE A 177 -6.47 -15.79 6.47
CA ILE A 177 -5.22 -15.62 5.71
C ILE A 177 -4.04 -15.57 6.68
N PRO A 178 -3.16 -16.59 6.72
CA PRO A 178 -2.06 -16.64 7.69
C PRO A 178 -1.02 -15.54 7.54
N THR A 179 -0.88 -15.02 6.31
CA THR A 179 0.10 -13.97 5.95
C THR A 179 -0.48 -12.56 5.99
N PHE A 180 -1.70 -12.39 6.52
CA PHE A 180 -2.34 -11.09 6.71
C PHE A 180 -1.54 -10.22 7.69
N ILE A 181 -1.35 -8.94 7.36
CA ILE A 181 -0.64 -7.98 8.22
C ILE A 181 -1.49 -6.80 8.66
N ILE A 182 -2.31 -6.24 7.76
CA ILE A 182 -3.16 -5.08 8.05
C ILE A 182 -4.28 -4.94 7.02
N GLN A 183 -5.43 -4.40 7.46
CA GLN A 183 -6.57 -4.08 6.59
C GLN A 183 -6.69 -2.57 6.36
N GLU A 184 -6.78 -2.18 5.10
CA GLU A 184 -7.12 -0.82 4.72
C GLU A 184 -8.61 -0.54 4.98
N ILE A 185 -8.90 0.61 5.59
CA ILE A 185 -10.25 1.12 5.77
C ILE A 185 -10.26 2.62 5.43
N THR A 186 -11.14 3.02 4.52
CA THR A 186 -11.32 4.42 4.17
C THR A 186 -12.51 5.01 4.94
N THR A 187 -12.23 5.89 5.88
CA THR A 187 -13.26 6.50 6.74
C THR A 187 -14.18 7.48 6.00
N ALA A 188 -13.75 8.01 4.86
CA ALA A 188 -14.53 8.95 4.06
C ALA A 188 -15.83 8.36 3.47
N LEU A 189 -15.94 7.03 3.38
CA LEU A 189 -17.08 6.35 2.76
C LEU A 189 -18.07 5.72 3.76
N ALA A 190 -17.75 5.70 5.05
CA ALA A 190 -18.63 5.17 6.08
C ALA A 190 -18.46 5.94 7.38
N PRO A 191 -19.19 7.04 7.58
CA PRO A 191 -19.27 7.62 8.92
C PRO A 191 -19.81 6.54 9.87
N PRO A 192 -19.34 6.47 11.13
CA PRO A 192 -19.78 5.48 12.12
C PRO A 192 -21.32 5.35 12.23
N SER A 193 -22.05 6.44 11.94
CA SER A 193 -23.53 6.46 11.90
C SER A 193 -24.16 5.68 10.75
N ALA A 194 -23.41 5.25 9.75
CA ALA A 194 -23.91 4.45 8.63
C ALA A 194 -23.79 2.94 8.86
N LEU A 195 -23.20 2.53 9.98
CA LEU A 195 -22.99 1.12 10.38
C LEU A 195 -23.97 0.64 11.46
N ASN A 196 -24.95 1.48 11.84
CA ASN A 196 -26.02 1.14 12.80
C ASN A 196 -27.31 0.75 12.10
#